data_850a56f0d8a8cd2e4495dbf9df658d84
#
_entry.id   850a56f0d8a8cd2e4495dbf9df658d84
#
_cell.length_a   1.000
_cell.length_b   1.000
_cell.length_c   1.000
_cell.angle_alpha   90.00
_cell.angle_beta   90.00
_cell.angle_gamma   90.00
#
_symmetry.space_group_name_H-M   'P 1'
#
loop_
_entity.id
_entity.type
_entity.pdbx_description
1 polymer ?
#
loop_
_entity_poly.entity_id
_entity_poly.type
_entity_poly.pdbx_seq_one_letter_code
_entity_poly.pdbx_strand_id
1 'polypeptide(L)'
;MMAPPSDRRSGVNRSLTSKRRKRFTENDDYAAFLTRALRAYKRRIASGDIDALTAMATLAADLDHAMSEAITELRARHGYSWADIGARLGITRQAAQQRWGTIPGTTTSSPVTTTDSPSDAGSCP
;
A
#
# COMPACT_ATOMS: atom_id res chain seq x y z
N MET A 1 3.88 36.11 -57.39
CA MET A 1 2.90 35.97 -56.29
C MET A 1 3.00 34.53 -55.77
N MET A 2 3.69 34.36 -54.67
CA MET A 2 3.87 33.07 -54.05
C MET A 2 2.79 32.92 -53.00
N ALA A 3 1.91 31.92 -53.13
CA ALA A 3 0.99 31.55 -52.08
C ALA A 3 1.77 30.88 -50.97
N PRO A 4 1.53 31.21 -49.69
CA PRO A 4 2.17 30.50 -48.59
C PRO A 4 1.75 29.02 -48.57
N PRO A 5 2.64 28.09 -48.29
CA PRO A 5 2.25 26.69 -48.15
C PRO A 5 1.29 26.57 -46.98
N SER A 6 0.11 26.03 -47.25
CA SER A 6 -0.82 25.66 -46.18
C SER A 6 -0.17 24.55 -45.37
N ASP A 7 0.30 24.91 -44.22
CA ASP A 7 0.78 23.97 -43.22
C ASP A 7 -0.40 23.15 -42.71
N ARG A 8 -0.66 22.04 -43.36
CA ARG A 8 -1.55 21.04 -42.86
C ARG A 8 -0.84 20.30 -41.75
N ARG A 9 -0.87 20.89 -40.61
CA ARG A 9 -0.51 20.14 -39.39
C ARG A 9 -1.49 19.03 -39.22
N SER A 10 -1.07 17.85 -39.59
CA SER A 10 -1.73 16.60 -39.25
C SER A 10 -2.00 16.66 -37.76
N GLY A 11 -3.27 16.77 -37.40
CA GLY A 11 -3.71 16.69 -36.02
C GLY A 11 -3.36 15.31 -35.49
N VAL A 12 -2.17 15.19 -34.93
CA VAL A 12 -1.81 14.01 -34.15
C VAL A 12 -2.81 13.97 -32.99
N ASN A 13 -3.57 12.93 -32.94
CA ASN A 13 -4.54 12.67 -31.87
C ASN A 13 -3.83 12.61 -30.52
N ARG A 14 -3.53 13.75 -29.94
CA ARG A 14 -3.00 13.88 -28.59
C ARG A 14 -4.01 13.47 -27.51
N SER A 15 -5.22 13.14 -27.92
CA SER A 15 -6.33 12.90 -27.02
C SER A 15 -6.26 11.55 -26.29
N LEU A 16 -5.63 10.54 -26.90
CA LEU A 16 -5.65 9.19 -26.32
C LEU A 16 -4.50 8.90 -25.35
N THR A 17 -3.38 9.59 -25.48
CA THR A 17 -2.25 9.45 -24.55
C THR A 17 -2.39 10.33 -23.30
N SER A 18 -3.19 11.39 -23.36
CA SER A 18 -3.39 12.34 -22.29
C SER A 18 -4.16 11.76 -21.10
N LYS A 19 -5.17 10.89 -21.34
CA LYS A 19 -5.99 10.31 -20.26
C LYS A 19 -5.21 9.33 -19.36
N ARG A 20 -4.28 8.59 -19.94
CA ARG A 20 -3.50 7.62 -19.17
C ARG A 20 -2.42 8.30 -18.34
N ARG A 21 -1.76 9.33 -18.88
CA ARG A 21 -0.83 10.18 -18.14
C ARG A 21 -1.50 10.97 -17.03
N LYS A 22 -2.71 11.46 -17.25
CA LYS A 22 -3.47 12.25 -16.28
C LYS A 22 -3.79 11.47 -15.02
N ARG A 23 -4.12 10.17 -15.10
CA ARG A 23 -4.40 9.34 -13.93
C ARG A 23 -3.16 9.10 -13.05
N PHE A 24 -2.01 8.91 -13.65
CA PHE A 24 -0.75 8.77 -12.89
C PHE A 24 -0.32 10.08 -12.26
N THR A 25 -0.44 11.19 -12.98
CA THR A 25 -0.14 12.53 -12.47
C THR A 25 -1.06 12.91 -11.33
N GLU A 26 -2.35 12.60 -11.43
CA GLU A 26 -3.33 12.86 -10.36
C GLU A 26 -3.02 12.09 -9.07
N ASN A 27 -2.61 10.83 -9.15
CA ASN A 27 -2.24 10.04 -7.98
C ASN A 27 -0.94 10.52 -7.33
N ASP A 28 0.07 10.89 -8.12
CA ASP A 28 1.32 11.44 -7.62
C ASP A 28 1.11 12.82 -6.98
N ASP A 29 0.30 13.67 -7.58
CA ASP A 29 -0.06 14.97 -7.04
C ASP A 29 -0.87 14.83 -5.73
N TYR A 30 -1.77 13.84 -5.67
CA TYR A 30 -2.51 13.52 -4.45
C TYR A 30 -1.60 13.03 -3.33
N ALA A 31 -0.68 12.13 -3.64
CA ALA A 31 0.30 11.63 -2.68
C ALA A 31 1.23 12.75 -2.17
N ALA A 32 1.67 13.63 -3.07
CA ALA A 32 2.46 14.80 -2.72
C ALA A 32 1.69 15.78 -1.83
N PHE A 33 0.41 16.00 -2.10
CA PHE A 33 -0.45 16.82 -1.26
C PHE A 33 -0.61 16.24 0.14
N LEU A 34 -0.94 14.94 0.25
CA LEU A 34 -1.07 14.24 1.54
C LEU A 34 0.23 14.30 2.34
N THR A 35 1.37 14.11 1.69
CA THR A 35 2.68 14.20 2.32
C THR A 35 2.94 15.60 2.89
N ARG A 36 2.58 16.65 2.17
CA ARG A 36 2.69 18.03 2.66
C ARG A 36 1.77 18.30 3.86
N ALA A 37 0.54 17.81 3.78
CA ALA A 37 -0.44 17.93 4.86
C ALA A 37 0.06 17.22 6.14
N LEU A 38 0.57 16.00 6.02
CA LEU A 38 1.15 15.26 7.15
C LEU A 38 2.37 15.96 7.76
N ARG A 39 3.23 16.55 6.94
CA ARG A 39 4.37 17.33 7.43
C ARG A 39 3.93 18.58 8.18
N ALA A 40 2.90 19.27 7.72
CA ALA A 40 2.33 20.41 8.41
C ALA A 40 1.67 19.99 9.73
N TYR A 41 0.94 18.90 9.75
CA TYR A 41 0.31 18.36 10.95
C TYR A 41 1.35 17.94 12.00
N LYS A 42 2.40 17.23 11.57
CA LYS A 42 3.54 16.90 12.45
C LYS A 42 4.14 18.13 13.14
N ARG A 43 4.33 19.24 12.39
CA ARG A 43 4.89 20.46 12.97
C ARG A 43 3.98 21.07 14.02
N ARG A 44 2.68 21.01 13.83
CA ARG A 44 1.70 21.50 14.81
C ARG A 44 1.76 20.70 16.10
N ILE A 45 1.78 19.38 16.01
CA ILE A 45 1.93 18.50 17.16
C ILE A 45 3.24 18.78 17.90
N ALA A 46 4.34 18.87 17.14
CA ALA A 46 5.67 19.15 17.69
C ALA A 46 5.80 20.52 18.35
N SER A 47 4.89 21.46 18.08
CA SER A 47 4.85 22.76 18.74
C SER A 47 4.20 22.74 20.15
N GLY A 48 3.74 21.58 20.61
CA GLY A 48 3.25 21.38 21.99
C GLY A 48 1.83 20.86 22.11
N ASP A 49 1.19 20.47 21.00
CA ASP A 49 -0.17 19.92 20.99
C ASP A 49 -0.13 18.39 21.17
N ILE A 50 0.04 17.95 22.41
CA ILE A 50 0.10 16.53 22.75
C ILE A 50 -1.23 15.81 22.52
N ASP A 51 -2.35 16.51 22.66
CA ASP A 51 -3.69 15.91 22.52
C ASP A 51 -3.94 15.50 21.05
N ALA A 52 -3.34 16.19 20.11
CA ALA A 52 -3.40 15.85 18.68
C ALA A 52 -2.68 14.55 18.30
N LEU A 53 -1.84 13.99 19.18
CA LEU A 53 -1.21 12.68 18.95
C LEU A 53 -2.25 11.55 18.81
N THR A 54 -3.33 11.60 19.58
CA THR A 54 -4.40 10.61 19.49
C THR A 54 -5.06 10.63 18.11
N ALA A 55 -5.35 11.83 17.61
CA ALA A 55 -5.91 11.98 16.26
C ALA A 55 -4.94 11.54 15.17
N MET A 56 -3.65 11.79 15.35
CA MET A 56 -2.62 11.32 14.42
C MET A 56 -2.49 9.79 14.44
N ALA A 57 -2.61 9.15 15.59
CA ALA A 57 -2.61 7.69 15.71
C ALA A 57 -3.83 7.06 15.02
N THR A 58 -5.00 7.68 15.17
CA THR A 58 -6.21 7.26 14.46
C THR A 58 -6.03 7.38 12.95
N LEU A 59 -5.50 8.49 12.47
CA LEU A 59 -5.23 8.70 11.05
C LEU A 59 -4.23 7.65 10.49
N ALA A 60 -3.24 7.24 11.26
CA ALA A 60 -2.32 6.18 10.87
C ALA A 60 -3.02 4.82 10.75
N ALA A 61 -3.94 4.50 11.66
CA ALA A 61 -4.76 3.29 11.57
C ALA A 61 -5.72 3.32 10.37
N ASP A 62 -6.34 4.44 10.09
CA ASP A 62 -7.21 4.62 8.94
C ASP A 62 -6.43 4.45 7.62
N LEU A 63 -5.20 4.93 7.57
CA LEU A 63 -4.33 4.76 6.42
C LEU A 63 -3.95 3.29 6.19
N ASP A 64 -3.62 2.56 7.26
CA ASP A 64 -3.33 1.11 7.18
C ASP A 64 -4.57 0.32 6.72
N HIS A 65 -5.75 0.72 7.17
CA HIS A 65 -7.00 0.11 6.76
C HIS A 65 -7.29 0.37 5.27
N ALA A 66 -7.20 1.60 4.84
CA ALA A 66 -7.38 1.98 3.43
C ALA A 66 -6.38 1.25 2.51
N MET A 67 -5.16 1.06 2.97
CA MET A 67 -4.14 0.30 2.24
C MET A 67 -4.52 -1.18 2.11
N SER A 68 -5.06 -1.78 3.16
CA SER A 68 -5.54 -3.17 3.16
C SER A 68 -6.71 -3.37 2.19
N GLU A 69 -7.65 -2.44 2.17
CA GLU A 69 -8.78 -2.44 1.23
C GLU A 69 -8.31 -2.29 -0.21
N ALA A 70 -7.42 -1.34 -0.48
CA ALA A 70 -6.87 -1.12 -1.81
C ALA A 70 -6.12 -2.36 -2.35
N ILE A 71 -5.33 -3.02 -1.51
CA ILE A 71 -4.62 -4.26 -1.86
C ILE A 71 -5.62 -5.38 -2.16
N THR A 72 -6.65 -5.52 -1.34
CA THR A 72 -7.71 -6.52 -1.54
C THR A 72 -8.43 -6.30 -2.86
N GLU A 73 -8.78 -5.06 -3.20
CA GLU A 73 -9.41 -4.72 -4.48
C GLU A 73 -8.48 -4.95 -5.66
N LEU A 74 -7.21 -4.57 -5.56
CA LEU A 74 -6.22 -4.81 -6.61
C LEU A 74 -6.08 -6.30 -6.91
N ARG A 75 -6.10 -7.15 -5.89
CA ARG A 75 -6.06 -8.60 -6.08
C ARG A 75 -7.34 -9.16 -6.66
N ALA A 76 -8.49 -8.74 -6.14
CA ALA A 76 -9.79 -9.24 -6.56
C ALA A 76 -10.17 -8.79 -7.99
N ARG A 77 -9.93 -7.54 -8.32
CA ARG A 77 -10.37 -6.94 -9.59
C ARG A 77 -9.33 -7.02 -10.71
N HIS A 78 -8.05 -6.95 -10.35
CA HIS A 78 -6.95 -6.87 -11.30
C HIS A 78 -6.04 -8.09 -11.29
N GLY A 79 -6.26 -9.05 -10.41
CA GLY A 79 -5.53 -10.31 -10.35
C GLY A 79 -4.06 -10.18 -9.94
N TYR A 80 -3.66 -9.09 -9.30
CA TYR A 80 -2.29 -8.93 -8.81
C TYR A 80 -1.94 -10.00 -7.77
N SER A 81 -0.76 -10.59 -7.93
CA SER A 81 -0.22 -11.56 -6.98
C SER A 81 0.43 -10.88 -5.78
N TRP A 82 0.66 -11.62 -4.70
CA TRP A 82 1.44 -11.12 -3.56
C TRP A 82 2.88 -10.77 -3.93
N ALA A 83 3.43 -11.45 -4.95
CA ALA A 83 4.76 -11.13 -5.47
C ALA A 83 4.77 -9.76 -6.17
N ASP A 84 3.76 -9.44 -6.97
CA ASP A 84 3.62 -8.15 -7.64
C ASP A 84 3.49 -7.01 -6.64
N ILE A 85 2.64 -7.20 -5.64
CA ILE A 85 2.42 -6.21 -4.56
C ILE A 85 3.69 -6.02 -3.74
N GLY A 86 4.34 -7.10 -3.33
CA GLY A 86 5.60 -7.05 -2.59
C GLY A 86 6.70 -6.32 -3.35
N ALA A 87 6.85 -6.61 -4.64
CA ALA A 87 7.83 -5.94 -5.50
C ALA A 87 7.58 -4.42 -5.60
N ARG A 88 6.32 -3.99 -5.66
CA ARG A 88 5.96 -2.56 -5.69
C ARG A 88 6.21 -1.84 -4.36
N LEU A 89 6.02 -2.55 -3.26
CA LEU A 89 6.24 -2.01 -1.92
C LEU A 89 7.69 -2.17 -1.43
N GLY A 90 8.55 -2.82 -2.20
CA GLY A 90 9.94 -3.09 -1.81
C GLY A 90 10.08 -4.11 -0.67
N ILE A 91 9.11 -5.01 -0.54
CA ILE A 91 9.10 -6.06 0.48
C ILE A 91 8.96 -7.44 -0.17
N THR A 92 9.22 -8.49 0.60
CA THR A 92 9.07 -9.85 0.11
C THR A 92 7.60 -10.24 -0.08
N ARG A 93 7.32 -11.18 -0.97
CA ARG A 93 6.00 -11.79 -1.14
C ARG A 93 5.42 -12.26 0.20
N GLN A 94 6.22 -12.92 1.01
CA GLN A 94 5.81 -13.45 2.31
C GLN A 94 5.45 -12.34 3.28
N ALA A 95 6.24 -11.27 3.35
CA ALA A 95 5.95 -10.11 4.19
C ALA A 95 4.65 -9.41 3.77
N ALA A 96 4.41 -9.24 2.47
CA ALA A 96 3.16 -8.69 1.95
C ALA A 96 1.96 -9.55 2.33
N GLN A 97 2.08 -10.87 2.18
CA GLN A 97 1.02 -11.82 2.52
C GLN A 97 0.75 -11.85 4.04
N GLN A 98 1.77 -11.79 4.86
CA GLN A 98 1.61 -11.76 6.33
C GLN A 98 0.92 -10.48 6.80
N ARG A 99 1.27 -9.34 6.21
CA ARG A 99 0.73 -8.05 6.63
C ARG A 99 -0.72 -7.84 6.19
N TRP A 100 -1.06 -8.23 4.97
CA TRP A 100 -2.37 -7.95 4.37
C TRP A 100 -3.15 -9.18 3.92
N GLY A 101 -2.58 -10.37 4.02
CA GLY A 101 -3.22 -11.62 3.62
C GLY A 101 -4.10 -12.24 4.69
N THR A 102 -4.01 -11.80 5.92
CA THR A 102 -4.84 -12.29 7.00
C THR A 102 -6.17 -11.56 6.99
N ILE A 103 -7.25 -12.27 6.74
CA ILE A 103 -8.60 -11.74 6.91
C ILE A 103 -8.75 -11.44 8.41
N PRO A 104 -9.14 -10.21 8.82
CA PRO A 104 -9.41 -9.92 10.21
C PRO A 104 -10.60 -10.80 10.68
N GLY A 105 -10.29 -11.80 11.46
CA GLY A 105 -11.31 -12.75 11.96
C GLY A 105 -10.84 -14.19 12.11
N THR A 106 -9.70 -14.55 11.54
CA THR A 106 -9.15 -15.90 11.74
C THR A 106 -7.93 -15.83 12.63
N THR A 107 -8.17 -15.84 13.92
CA THR A 107 -7.13 -16.14 14.90
C THR A 107 -6.76 -17.60 14.73
N THR A 108 -5.85 -17.88 13.82
CA THR A 108 -5.24 -19.19 13.77
C THR A 108 -4.22 -19.23 14.91
N SER A 109 -4.68 -19.66 16.07
CA SER A 109 -3.81 -20.20 17.10
C SER A 109 -2.98 -21.29 16.45
N SER A 110 -1.73 -21.02 16.22
CA SER A 110 -0.77 -22.07 15.93
C SER A 110 -0.73 -23.00 17.13
N PRO A 111 -0.99 -24.29 16.97
CA PRO A 111 -0.73 -25.22 18.04
C PRO A 111 0.78 -25.27 18.23
N VAL A 112 1.22 -24.81 19.37
CA VAL A 112 2.55 -25.10 19.88
C VAL A 112 2.59 -26.59 20.08
N THR A 113 3.20 -27.31 19.16
CA THR A 113 3.52 -28.70 19.37
C THR A 113 4.70 -28.75 20.34
N THR A 114 4.40 -28.76 21.61
CA THR A 114 5.34 -29.19 22.62
C THR A 114 5.54 -30.69 22.44
N THR A 115 6.59 -31.04 21.74
CA THR A 115 7.06 -32.41 21.77
C THR A 115 7.81 -32.58 23.08
N ASP A 116 7.09 -32.89 24.09
CA ASP A 116 7.63 -33.46 25.31
C ASP A 116 7.89 -34.96 25.04
N SER A 117 9.14 -35.28 24.89
CA SER A 117 9.57 -36.67 24.92
C SER A 117 10.01 -37.01 26.34
N PRO A 118 9.28 -37.83 27.05
CA PRO A 118 9.84 -38.45 28.23
C PRO A 118 10.71 -39.61 27.82
N SER A 119 12.01 -39.40 27.92
CA SER A 119 12.93 -40.52 27.97
C SER A 119 12.82 -41.15 29.35
N ASP A 120 12.01 -42.16 29.42
CA ASP A 120 12.08 -43.07 30.52
C ASP A 120 13.17 -44.10 30.23
N ALA A 121 14.22 -44.03 30.99
CA ALA A 121 15.20 -45.07 31.11
C ALA A 121 15.06 -45.66 32.52
N GLY A 122 14.03 -46.41 32.73
CA GLY A 122 13.94 -47.24 33.85
C GLY A 122 14.51 -48.61 33.51
N SER A 123 15.60 -48.91 34.08
CA SER A 123 15.99 -50.31 34.25
C SER A 123 16.99 -50.44 35.35
N CYS A 124 16.58 -51.12 36.31
CA CYS A 124 17.50 -51.98 37.05
C CYS A 124 16.80 -53.17 37.65
N PRO A 125 17.48 -54.19 37.73
CA PRO A 125 17.44 -55.06 38.89
C PRO A 125 18.75 -55.23 39.57
#